data_a9c1278c3fe7d75a357d3197f80dbd7f
#
_entry.id   a9c1278c3fe7d75a357d3197f80dbd7f
#
_cell.length_a   1.000
_cell.length_b   1.000
_cell.length_c   1.000
_cell.angle_alpha   90.00
_cell.angle_beta   90.00
_cell.angle_gamma   90.00
#
_symmetry.space_group_name_H-M   'P 1'
#
loop_
_entity.id
_entity.type
_entity.pdbx_description
1 polymer ?
#
loop_
_entity_poly.entity_id
_entity_poly.type
_entity_poly.pdbx_seq_one_letter_code
_entity_poly.pdbx_strand_id
1 'polypeptide(L)'
;MSSAPLYPAYLPTRSEGYVAPVVVPLFEAEEPGSRADPSKPSLLKAGADVTNITPRIGTEIRGVQISQLSKSGLDELALLAAERGVVVFRDQDFADVGFDKQLDTVRHYGPLHQHPTMGYPEGTGPEFHIVYADEKSGNLRTLLGPRTTYDLWHIDQTFTPNVPSTTFFWVLETPRAGGGDTAFTSLTAAYEALSPAFRETLSSLKLLHTSASEGEVRRVGTERALKEAINATHPLVIKHPVTGKPALFVNPTIARRVEGFLPEESQNLLSFLHNHIKSLDFNCRVRWEKGTVVVWDQRACGHTAVPDFQDNERRHMVRVIPYGSQPKPFSDSST
;
A
#
# COMPACT_ATOMS: atom_id res chain seq x y z
N MET A 1 0.26 -2.51 33.59
CA MET A 1 -0.73 -3.46 33.00
C MET A 1 -1.20 -2.85 31.69
N SER A 2 -1.05 -3.55 30.58
CA SER A 2 -1.59 -3.12 29.30
C SER A 2 -3.12 -3.00 29.41
N SER A 3 -3.69 -1.85 29.04
CA SER A 3 -5.15 -1.69 28.99
C SER A 3 -5.77 -2.66 27.97
N ALA A 4 -7.04 -3.01 28.13
CA ALA A 4 -7.75 -3.79 27.11
C ALA A 4 -7.74 -3.06 25.75
N PRO A 5 -7.75 -3.77 24.60
CA PRO A 5 -7.90 -3.16 23.29
C PRO A 5 -9.18 -2.32 23.19
N LEU A 6 -9.12 -1.15 22.56
CA LEU A 6 -10.31 -0.32 22.33
C LEU A 6 -11.29 -0.98 21.33
N TYR A 7 -10.77 -1.76 20.41
CA TYR A 7 -11.54 -2.44 19.36
C TYR A 7 -11.32 -3.96 19.41
N PRO A 8 -11.85 -4.67 20.44
CA PRO A 8 -11.63 -6.11 20.59
C PRO A 8 -12.21 -6.94 19.44
N ALA A 9 -13.27 -6.46 18.78
CA ALA A 9 -13.87 -7.12 17.62
C ALA A 9 -12.92 -7.20 16.40
N TYR A 10 -11.89 -6.35 16.35
CA TYR A 10 -10.88 -6.35 15.28
C TYR A 10 -9.61 -7.13 15.63
N LEU A 11 -9.57 -7.84 16.75
CA LEU A 11 -8.41 -8.66 17.07
C LEU A 11 -8.27 -9.78 16.05
N PRO A 12 -7.05 -10.05 15.56
CA PRO A 12 -6.86 -11.10 14.57
C PRO A 12 -7.04 -12.48 15.22
N THR A 13 -7.84 -13.33 14.57
CA THR A 13 -7.87 -14.75 14.89
C THR A 13 -6.52 -15.38 14.57
N ARG A 14 -6.05 -16.26 15.44
CA ARG A 14 -4.83 -17.04 15.20
C ARG A 14 -5.19 -18.33 14.49
N SER A 15 -4.48 -18.64 13.43
CA SER A 15 -4.60 -19.93 12.75
C SER A 15 -3.23 -20.42 12.33
N GLU A 16 -2.90 -21.65 12.73
CA GLU A 16 -1.63 -22.29 12.43
C GLU A 16 -1.66 -23.01 11.07
N GLY A 17 -0.49 -23.26 10.49
CA GLY A 17 -0.28 -24.13 9.36
C GLY A 17 0.06 -23.43 8.04
N TYR A 18 0.10 -24.22 6.97
CA TYR A 18 0.38 -23.75 5.61
C TYR A 18 -0.92 -23.46 4.86
N VAL A 19 -0.89 -22.41 4.05
CA VAL A 19 -2.00 -22.01 3.17
C VAL A 19 -1.57 -22.17 1.73
N ALA A 20 -2.43 -22.74 0.90
CA ALA A 20 -2.23 -22.71 -0.54
C ALA A 20 -2.32 -21.25 -1.05
N PRO A 21 -1.49 -20.85 -2.02
CA PRO A 21 -1.60 -19.54 -2.62
C PRO A 21 -2.98 -19.39 -3.29
N VAL A 22 -3.62 -18.25 -3.08
CA VAL A 22 -4.84 -17.90 -3.82
C VAL A 22 -4.42 -17.44 -5.20
N VAL A 23 -4.72 -18.24 -6.23
CA VAL A 23 -4.49 -17.86 -7.62
C VAL A 23 -5.73 -17.13 -8.13
N VAL A 24 -5.60 -15.82 -8.34
CA VAL A 24 -6.64 -15.04 -8.99
C VAL A 24 -6.44 -15.11 -10.48
N PRO A 25 -7.44 -15.54 -11.28
CA PRO A 25 -7.34 -15.51 -12.74
C PRO A 25 -7.04 -14.09 -13.23
N LEU A 26 -6.33 -13.98 -14.36
CA LEU A 26 -6.10 -12.68 -14.99
C LEU A 26 -7.43 -12.04 -15.38
N PHE A 27 -7.58 -10.76 -15.04
CA PHE A 27 -8.73 -9.96 -15.44
C PHE A 27 -8.30 -8.50 -15.67
N GLU A 28 -9.10 -7.76 -16.44
CA GLU A 28 -8.99 -6.32 -16.56
C GLU A 28 -9.95 -5.67 -15.54
N ALA A 29 -9.40 -4.89 -14.64
CA ALA A 29 -10.20 -4.16 -13.67
C ALA A 29 -10.81 -2.89 -14.31
N GLU A 30 -12.00 -2.54 -13.90
CA GLU A 30 -12.51 -1.18 -14.11
C GLU A 30 -11.74 -0.24 -13.19
N GLU A 31 -11.32 0.89 -13.73
CA GLU A 31 -10.59 1.92 -12.98
C GLU A 31 -11.56 3.04 -12.56
N PRO A 32 -12.01 3.10 -11.30
CA PRO A 32 -12.97 4.12 -10.85
C PRO A 32 -12.49 5.53 -11.14
N GLY A 33 -11.20 5.81 -10.95
CA GLY A 33 -10.63 7.13 -11.22
C GLY A 33 -10.73 7.58 -12.68
N SER A 34 -10.86 6.64 -13.65
CA SER A 34 -10.97 6.99 -15.07
C SER A 34 -12.35 7.56 -15.46
N ARG A 35 -13.38 7.29 -14.65
CA ARG A 35 -14.74 7.82 -14.86
C ARG A 35 -15.07 9.00 -13.94
N ALA A 36 -14.12 9.40 -13.08
CA ALA A 36 -14.30 10.49 -12.14
C ALA A 36 -14.36 11.87 -12.81
N ASP A 37 -15.13 12.78 -12.23
CA ASP A 37 -15.05 14.20 -12.59
C ASP A 37 -13.68 14.76 -12.16
N PRO A 38 -12.88 15.35 -13.07
CA PRO A 38 -11.58 15.92 -12.72
C PRO A 38 -11.62 17.02 -11.65
N SER A 39 -12.75 17.74 -11.52
CA SER A 39 -12.95 18.79 -10.50
C SER A 39 -13.31 18.23 -9.12
N LYS A 40 -13.69 16.97 -9.03
CA LYS A 40 -13.98 16.21 -7.80
C LYS A 40 -15.06 16.84 -6.88
N PRO A 41 -16.21 17.28 -7.44
CA PRO A 41 -17.21 18.04 -6.67
C PRO A 41 -17.91 17.20 -5.60
N SER A 42 -17.99 15.88 -5.76
CA SER A 42 -18.63 14.97 -4.80
C SER A 42 -17.70 14.64 -3.62
N LEU A 43 -16.38 14.65 -3.84
CA LEU A 43 -15.36 14.46 -2.82
C LEU A 43 -15.02 15.79 -2.11
N LEU A 44 -14.75 16.83 -2.90
CA LEU A 44 -14.29 18.14 -2.41
C LEU A 44 -15.46 19.12 -2.27
N LYS A 45 -16.55 18.65 -1.66
CA LYS A 45 -17.74 19.46 -1.40
C LYS A 45 -17.48 20.59 -0.41
N ALA A 46 -18.45 21.52 -0.30
CA ALA A 46 -18.40 22.62 0.67
C ALA A 46 -18.14 22.09 2.08
N GLY A 47 -17.16 22.67 2.76
CA GLY A 47 -16.70 22.25 4.08
C GLY A 47 -15.52 21.27 4.08
N ALA A 48 -15.07 20.79 2.92
CA ALA A 48 -13.81 20.06 2.83
C ALA A 48 -12.62 21.02 3.00
N ASP A 49 -11.77 20.74 3.97
CA ASP A 49 -10.46 21.39 4.13
C ASP A 49 -9.39 20.49 3.53
N VAL A 50 -8.71 20.98 2.49
CA VAL A 50 -7.79 20.20 1.65
C VAL A 50 -6.40 20.83 1.69
N THR A 51 -5.42 20.10 2.19
CA THR A 51 -4.03 20.55 2.28
C THR A 51 -3.08 19.54 1.66
N ASN A 52 -2.21 19.98 0.74
CA ASN A 52 -1.16 19.14 0.22
C ASN A 52 -0.06 18.95 1.28
N ILE A 53 0.32 17.70 1.56
CA ILE A 53 1.40 17.36 2.51
C ILE A 53 2.75 17.84 1.94
N THR A 54 2.98 17.53 0.65
CA THR A 54 4.13 18.03 -0.12
C THR A 54 3.68 18.42 -1.53
N PRO A 55 4.48 19.17 -2.30
CA PRO A 55 4.13 19.49 -3.69
C PRO A 55 3.95 18.25 -4.58
N ARG A 56 4.68 17.16 -4.30
CA ARG A 56 4.76 15.99 -5.20
C ARG A 56 3.91 14.80 -4.75
N ILE A 57 3.66 14.66 -3.45
CA ILE A 57 2.94 13.52 -2.90
C ILE A 57 2.16 13.92 -1.64
N GLY A 58 1.00 13.29 -1.48
CA GLY A 58 0.18 13.40 -0.28
C GLY A 58 -0.76 14.59 -0.27
N THR A 59 -2.00 14.30 0.13
CA THR A 59 -3.05 15.30 0.39
C THR A 59 -3.79 14.91 1.65
N GLU A 60 -3.98 15.84 2.57
CA GLU A 60 -4.81 15.67 3.76
C GLU A 60 -6.18 16.32 3.55
N ILE A 61 -7.24 15.65 3.97
CA ILE A 61 -8.64 16.11 3.86
C ILE A 61 -9.29 16.02 5.24
N ARG A 62 -9.95 17.11 5.65
CA ARG A 62 -10.83 17.19 6.82
C ARG A 62 -12.24 17.56 6.41
N GLY A 63 -13.24 17.25 7.26
CA GLY A 63 -14.64 17.60 7.00
C GLY A 63 -15.37 16.73 5.98
N VAL A 64 -14.74 15.63 5.51
CA VAL A 64 -15.35 14.64 4.62
C VAL A 64 -15.31 13.28 5.29
N GLN A 65 -16.44 12.55 5.31
CA GLN A 65 -16.53 11.17 5.79
C GLN A 65 -16.56 10.21 4.59
N ILE A 66 -15.59 9.27 4.56
CA ILE A 66 -15.51 8.25 3.50
C ILE A 66 -16.77 7.37 3.51
N SER A 67 -17.29 7.06 4.68
CA SER A 67 -18.51 6.25 4.87
C SER A 67 -19.75 6.84 4.20
N GLN A 68 -19.74 8.16 3.92
CA GLN A 68 -20.85 8.92 3.36
C GLN A 68 -20.64 9.31 1.88
N LEU A 69 -19.51 8.92 1.28
CA LEU A 69 -19.27 9.21 -0.12
C LEU A 69 -20.25 8.45 -1.02
N SER A 70 -20.76 9.16 -2.03
CA SER A 70 -21.47 8.54 -3.13
C SER A 70 -20.52 7.72 -4.01
N LYS A 71 -21.05 6.93 -4.94
CA LYS A 71 -20.22 6.25 -5.94
C LYS A 71 -19.35 7.22 -6.73
N SER A 72 -19.87 8.37 -7.13
CA SER A 72 -19.07 9.43 -7.79
C SER A 72 -17.98 9.97 -6.87
N GLY A 73 -18.25 10.17 -5.57
CA GLY A 73 -17.23 10.58 -4.61
C GLY A 73 -16.13 9.55 -4.41
N LEU A 74 -16.48 8.25 -4.47
CA LEU A 74 -15.47 7.16 -4.44
C LEU A 74 -14.64 7.10 -5.73
N ASP A 75 -15.24 7.37 -6.91
CA ASP A 75 -14.51 7.50 -8.17
C ASP A 75 -13.54 8.69 -8.13
N GLU A 76 -13.98 9.83 -7.60
CA GLU A 76 -13.16 11.03 -7.42
C GLU A 76 -12.03 10.81 -6.41
N LEU A 77 -12.25 10.01 -5.35
CA LEU A 77 -11.21 9.61 -4.42
C LEU A 77 -10.15 8.72 -5.10
N ALA A 78 -10.58 7.79 -5.97
CA ALA A 78 -9.65 6.99 -6.77
C ALA A 78 -8.78 7.87 -7.67
N LEU A 79 -9.37 8.88 -8.33
CA LEU A 79 -8.63 9.84 -9.16
C LEU A 79 -7.64 10.65 -8.32
N LEU A 80 -8.06 11.19 -7.17
CA LEU A 80 -7.17 11.96 -6.30
C LEU A 80 -6.00 11.10 -5.75
N ALA A 81 -6.26 9.85 -5.37
CA ALA A 81 -5.22 8.91 -4.94
C ALA A 81 -4.23 8.61 -6.08
N ALA A 82 -4.72 8.44 -7.31
CA ALA A 82 -3.88 8.24 -8.50
C ALA A 82 -3.00 9.47 -8.82
N GLU A 83 -3.54 10.68 -8.63
CA GLU A 83 -2.82 11.95 -8.87
C GLU A 83 -1.82 12.28 -7.77
N ARG A 84 -2.17 12.02 -6.50
CA ARG A 84 -1.43 12.46 -5.31
C ARG A 84 -0.66 11.34 -4.61
N GLY A 85 -0.79 10.08 -5.08
CA GLY A 85 -0.20 8.90 -4.47
C GLY A 85 -0.90 8.47 -3.18
N VAL A 86 -1.08 9.37 -2.23
CA VAL A 86 -1.70 9.10 -0.93
C VAL A 86 -2.64 10.23 -0.50
N VAL A 87 -3.82 9.87 0.02
CA VAL A 87 -4.83 10.78 0.58
C VAL A 87 -5.10 10.39 2.03
N VAL A 88 -5.00 11.36 2.92
CA VAL A 88 -5.17 11.20 4.37
C VAL A 88 -6.47 11.86 4.80
N PHE A 89 -7.37 11.10 5.37
CA PHE A 89 -8.61 11.61 5.95
C PHE A 89 -8.50 11.61 7.47
N ARG A 90 -8.90 12.71 8.09
CA ARG A 90 -8.93 12.86 9.55
C ARG A 90 -10.35 12.76 10.10
N ASP A 91 -10.46 12.46 11.38
CA ASP A 91 -11.72 12.47 12.14
C ASP A 91 -12.81 11.57 11.51
N GLN A 92 -12.41 10.38 11.04
CA GLN A 92 -13.28 9.43 10.35
C GLN A 92 -14.04 8.51 11.30
N ASP A 93 -15.29 8.22 10.95
CA ASP A 93 -16.14 7.22 11.58
C ASP A 93 -15.92 5.80 11.04
N PHE A 94 -15.03 5.62 10.09
CA PHE A 94 -14.88 4.40 9.27
C PHE A 94 -14.60 3.13 10.09
N ALA A 95 -13.98 3.24 11.27
CA ALA A 95 -13.77 2.12 12.18
C ALA A 95 -15.09 1.61 12.84
N ASP A 96 -16.13 2.46 12.89
CA ASP A 96 -17.36 2.23 13.64
C ASP A 96 -18.58 1.91 12.74
N VAL A 97 -18.42 1.94 11.40
CA VAL A 97 -19.52 1.72 10.44
C VAL A 97 -19.85 0.24 10.19
N GLY A 98 -19.07 -0.68 10.77
CA GLY A 98 -19.23 -2.13 10.64
C GLY A 98 -18.52 -2.73 9.42
N PHE A 99 -18.21 -4.03 9.53
CA PHE A 99 -17.38 -4.74 8.56
C PHE A 99 -17.96 -4.76 7.14
N ASP A 100 -19.27 -4.99 7.01
CA ASP A 100 -19.92 -5.07 5.69
C ASP A 100 -19.81 -3.73 4.95
N LYS A 101 -20.08 -2.61 5.63
CA LYS A 101 -19.99 -1.29 5.03
C LYS A 101 -18.55 -0.94 4.62
N GLN A 102 -17.57 -1.35 5.43
CA GLN A 102 -16.15 -1.18 5.10
C GLN A 102 -15.79 -1.95 3.82
N LEU A 103 -16.14 -3.24 3.77
CA LEU A 103 -15.88 -4.07 2.59
C LEU A 103 -16.61 -3.56 1.35
N ASP A 104 -17.88 -3.16 1.47
CA ASP A 104 -18.65 -2.63 0.34
C ASP A 104 -18.06 -1.33 -0.22
N THR A 105 -17.56 -0.48 0.67
CA THR A 105 -16.84 0.74 0.25
C THR A 105 -15.60 0.39 -0.58
N VAL A 106 -14.81 -0.59 -0.13
CA VAL A 106 -13.58 -0.95 -0.84
C VAL A 106 -13.84 -1.80 -2.09
N ARG A 107 -14.90 -2.62 -2.11
CA ARG A 107 -15.35 -3.38 -3.30
C ARG A 107 -15.70 -2.48 -4.49
N HIS A 108 -16.00 -1.20 -4.26
CA HIS A 108 -16.17 -0.23 -5.33
C HIS A 108 -14.95 -0.12 -6.26
N TYR A 109 -13.75 -0.45 -5.74
CA TYR A 109 -12.47 -0.36 -6.44
C TYR A 109 -12.05 -1.68 -7.11
N GLY A 110 -12.76 -2.77 -6.89
CA GLY A 110 -12.50 -4.07 -7.49
C GLY A 110 -12.67 -5.25 -6.54
N PRO A 111 -12.41 -6.47 -7.01
CA PRO A 111 -12.40 -7.68 -6.19
C PRO A 111 -11.40 -7.55 -5.05
N LEU A 112 -11.80 -7.94 -3.83
CA LEU A 112 -10.94 -7.78 -2.65
C LEU A 112 -9.84 -8.85 -2.60
N HIS A 113 -8.64 -8.40 -2.27
CA HIS A 113 -7.50 -9.27 -1.99
C HIS A 113 -7.74 -10.04 -0.69
N GLN A 114 -7.47 -11.33 -0.72
CA GLN A 114 -7.49 -12.19 0.47
C GLN A 114 -6.06 -12.44 0.93
N HIS A 115 -5.75 -11.98 2.16
CA HIS A 115 -4.40 -12.13 2.68
C HIS A 115 -4.17 -13.59 3.11
N PRO A 116 -3.21 -14.32 2.49
CA PRO A 116 -3.11 -15.76 2.71
C PRO A 116 -2.62 -16.14 4.11
N THR A 117 -1.82 -15.30 4.75
CA THR A 117 -1.08 -15.67 5.96
C THR A 117 -1.42 -14.86 7.21
N MET A 118 -2.15 -13.75 7.09
CA MET A 118 -2.48 -12.90 8.24
C MET A 118 -3.82 -13.27 8.86
N GLY A 119 -3.94 -13.08 10.18
CA GLY A 119 -5.20 -13.22 10.90
C GLY A 119 -6.17 -12.09 10.56
N TYR A 120 -7.46 -12.39 10.63
CA TYR A 120 -8.56 -11.47 10.42
C TYR A 120 -9.56 -11.53 11.58
N PRO A 121 -10.46 -10.56 11.75
CA PRO A 121 -11.43 -10.52 12.84
C PRO A 121 -12.37 -11.73 12.82
N GLU A 122 -12.74 -12.23 14.00
CA GLU A 122 -13.70 -13.34 14.11
C GLU A 122 -15.04 -12.98 13.44
N GLY A 123 -15.61 -13.94 12.70
CA GLY A 123 -16.85 -13.74 11.94
C GLY A 123 -16.69 -12.96 10.62
N THR A 124 -15.46 -12.62 10.23
CA THR A 124 -15.16 -11.97 8.95
C THR A 124 -14.34 -12.89 8.02
N GLY A 125 -13.68 -12.36 7.02
CA GLY A 125 -12.88 -13.09 6.05
C GLY A 125 -11.45 -12.53 5.89
N PRO A 126 -10.62 -13.24 5.11
CA PRO A 126 -9.22 -12.90 4.88
C PRO A 126 -9.02 -11.62 4.04
N GLU A 127 -10.08 -10.94 3.66
CA GLU A 127 -10.06 -9.60 3.07
C GLU A 127 -9.54 -8.55 4.05
N PHE A 128 -9.78 -8.75 5.36
CA PHE A 128 -9.22 -7.92 6.41
C PHE A 128 -7.79 -8.35 6.73
N HIS A 129 -6.87 -7.43 6.64
CA HIS A 129 -5.52 -7.60 7.14
C HIS A 129 -5.32 -6.74 8.39
N ILE A 130 -5.17 -7.39 9.53
CA ILE A 130 -4.98 -6.69 10.81
C ILE A 130 -3.49 -6.50 11.08
N VAL A 131 -3.10 -5.23 11.23
CA VAL A 131 -1.75 -4.86 11.68
C VAL A 131 -1.83 -4.59 13.17
N TYR A 132 -1.42 -5.57 13.97
CA TYR A 132 -1.52 -5.53 15.42
C TYR A 132 -0.16 -5.75 16.07
N ALA A 133 0.19 -4.88 17.00
CA ALA A 133 1.33 -5.02 17.88
C ALA A 133 0.96 -4.56 19.29
N ASP A 134 1.41 -5.28 20.29
CA ASP A 134 1.32 -4.94 21.70
C ASP A 134 2.52 -5.52 22.47
N GLU A 135 2.55 -5.31 23.79
CA GLU A 135 3.59 -5.81 24.68
C GLU A 135 3.86 -7.32 24.56
N LYS A 136 2.85 -8.11 24.14
CA LYS A 136 2.93 -9.59 24.11
C LYS A 136 3.22 -10.16 22.72
N SER A 137 2.76 -9.48 21.68
CA SER A 137 2.85 -9.99 20.30
C SER A 137 4.20 -9.76 19.64
N GLY A 138 5.16 -9.15 20.36
CA GLY A 138 6.39 -8.65 19.75
C GLY A 138 6.09 -7.44 18.86
N ASN A 139 7.05 -6.61 18.61
CA ASN A 139 6.80 -5.44 17.78
C ASN A 139 7.55 -5.52 16.46
N LEU A 140 7.14 -4.63 15.58
CA LEU A 140 7.74 -4.41 14.29
C LEU A 140 9.27 -4.15 14.39
N ARG A 141 9.75 -3.58 15.51
CA ARG A 141 11.20 -3.36 15.76
C ARG A 141 11.98 -4.66 15.89
N THR A 142 11.39 -5.70 16.46
CA THR A 142 12.03 -7.03 16.55
C THR A 142 12.20 -7.64 15.15
N LEU A 143 11.24 -7.39 14.25
CA LEU A 143 11.28 -7.85 12.86
C LEU A 143 12.18 -6.98 11.97
N LEU A 144 12.12 -5.66 12.17
CA LEU A 144 12.66 -4.68 11.23
C LEU A 144 13.97 -4.05 11.73
N GLY A 145 14.36 -4.36 12.97
CA GLY A 145 15.50 -3.75 13.64
C GLY A 145 15.23 -2.33 14.16
N PRO A 146 16.18 -1.72 14.87
CA PRO A 146 15.95 -0.48 15.62
C PRO A 146 15.92 0.78 14.78
N ARG A 147 16.07 0.69 13.46
CA ARG A 147 16.15 1.85 12.56
C ARG A 147 15.35 1.64 11.28
N THR A 148 14.73 2.70 10.78
CA THR A 148 14.00 2.73 9.51
C THR A 148 14.92 2.71 8.27
N THR A 149 16.21 2.44 8.45
CA THR A 149 17.20 2.37 7.34
C THR A 149 17.17 1.07 6.57
N TYR A 150 16.30 0.14 6.97
CA TYR A 150 16.12 -1.12 6.26
C TYR A 150 15.33 -0.94 4.97
N ASP A 151 15.55 -1.85 4.03
CA ASP A 151 14.88 -1.87 2.73
C ASP A 151 13.46 -2.42 2.82
N LEU A 152 12.63 -1.79 3.66
CA LEU A 152 11.23 -2.16 3.85
C LEU A 152 10.27 -1.33 3.01
N TRP A 153 10.80 -0.46 2.19
CA TRP A 153 10.01 0.20 1.17
C TRP A 153 9.42 -0.87 0.24
N HIS A 154 8.12 -0.84 0.06
CA HIS A 154 7.42 -1.82 -0.75
C HIS A 154 6.15 -1.26 -1.38
N ILE A 155 5.69 -1.99 -2.37
CA ILE A 155 4.35 -1.98 -2.92
C ILE A 155 3.75 -3.31 -2.50
N ASP A 156 2.53 -3.33 -1.98
CA ASP A 156 1.91 -4.56 -1.48
C ASP A 156 1.74 -5.61 -2.59
N GLN A 157 2.05 -6.87 -2.28
CA GLN A 157 1.65 -8.08 -3.02
C GLN A 157 1.97 -8.06 -4.53
N THR A 158 3.02 -7.38 -4.96
CA THR A 158 3.39 -7.29 -6.39
C THR A 158 3.90 -8.59 -7.01
N PHE A 159 3.98 -9.65 -6.24
CA PHE A 159 4.29 -10.99 -6.75
C PHE A 159 3.09 -11.68 -7.43
N THR A 160 1.92 -11.07 -7.45
CA THR A 160 0.74 -11.55 -8.18
C THR A 160 0.63 -10.90 -9.56
N PRO A 161 0.11 -11.61 -10.60
CA PRO A 161 -0.07 -11.02 -11.93
C PRO A 161 -0.98 -9.79 -11.93
N ASN A 162 -2.16 -9.88 -11.32
CA ASN A 162 -3.00 -8.74 -11.00
C ASN A 162 -2.53 -8.12 -9.69
N VAL A 163 -2.01 -6.92 -9.75
CA VAL A 163 -1.47 -6.23 -8.56
C VAL A 163 -2.56 -5.50 -7.80
N PRO A 164 -2.39 -5.27 -6.49
CA PRO A 164 -3.27 -4.37 -5.75
C PRO A 164 -3.35 -2.98 -6.39
N SER A 165 -4.53 -2.37 -6.36
CA SER A 165 -4.76 -1.00 -6.83
C SER A 165 -4.77 -0.01 -5.67
N THR A 166 -5.96 0.39 -5.21
CA THR A 166 -6.15 1.37 -4.14
C THR A 166 -6.24 0.68 -2.79
N THR A 167 -5.41 1.06 -1.84
CA THR A 167 -5.43 0.51 -0.49
C THR A 167 -6.19 1.41 0.45
N PHE A 168 -7.03 0.83 1.29
CA PHE A 168 -7.66 1.48 2.44
C PHE A 168 -7.02 0.98 3.73
N PHE A 169 -6.54 1.92 4.54
CA PHE A 169 -5.87 1.63 5.79
C PHE A 169 -6.38 2.58 6.87
N TRP A 170 -6.91 2.05 7.97
CA TRP A 170 -7.45 2.88 9.04
C TRP A 170 -6.94 2.48 10.41
N VAL A 171 -6.91 3.46 11.28
CA VAL A 171 -6.36 3.38 12.63
C VAL A 171 -7.46 3.08 13.63
N LEU A 172 -7.23 2.07 14.45
CA LEU A 172 -8.03 1.76 15.65
C LEU A 172 -7.35 2.29 16.92
N GLU A 173 -6.06 1.99 17.09
CA GLU A 173 -5.24 2.48 18.20
C GLU A 173 -3.84 2.86 17.71
N THR A 174 -3.30 3.97 18.23
CA THR A 174 -1.94 4.44 17.98
C THR A 174 -1.11 4.40 19.24
N PRO A 175 0.22 4.32 19.14
CA PRO A 175 1.11 4.52 20.28
C PRO A 175 0.87 5.88 20.96
N ARG A 176 0.79 5.91 22.29
CA ARG A 176 0.49 7.12 23.07
C ARG A 176 1.61 8.15 23.01
N ALA A 177 2.85 7.68 23.00
CA ALA A 177 4.02 8.55 22.87
C ALA A 177 4.23 9.08 21.44
N GLY A 178 3.42 8.61 20.48
CA GLY A 178 3.58 8.86 19.05
C GLY A 178 4.52 7.86 18.40
N GLY A 179 4.85 8.09 17.11
CA GLY A 179 5.60 7.16 16.28
C GLY A 179 4.71 6.10 15.63
N GLY A 180 5.31 5.12 15.00
CA GLY A 180 4.61 4.10 14.23
C GLY A 180 3.98 4.63 12.94
N ASP A 181 4.45 5.76 12.46
CA ASP A 181 4.01 6.42 11.22
C ASP A 181 4.22 5.54 9.99
N THR A 182 3.69 5.98 8.86
CA THR A 182 4.02 5.41 7.55
C THR A 182 4.60 6.49 6.65
N ALA A 183 5.72 6.18 6.02
CA ALA A 183 6.30 7.03 4.98
C ALA A 183 5.89 6.50 3.59
N PHE A 184 5.65 7.42 2.67
CA PHE A 184 5.24 7.16 1.29
C PHE A 184 6.23 7.82 0.33
N THR A 185 6.44 7.20 -0.83
CA THR A 185 7.28 7.74 -1.90
C THR A 185 6.50 7.75 -3.22
N SER A 186 6.56 8.87 -3.95
CA SER A 186 5.96 8.98 -5.28
C SER A 186 6.84 8.27 -6.32
N LEU A 187 6.36 7.17 -6.86
CA LEU A 187 7.05 6.41 -7.90
C LEU A 187 7.02 7.14 -9.25
N THR A 188 6.01 7.98 -9.48
CA THR A 188 5.94 8.87 -10.65
C THR A 188 6.98 9.99 -10.55
N ALA A 189 7.06 10.70 -9.41
CA ALA A 189 8.05 11.75 -9.22
C ALA A 189 9.48 11.19 -9.22
N ALA A 190 9.69 9.99 -8.68
CA ALA A 190 10.97 9.30 -8.75
C ALA A 190 11.38 8.99 -10.20
N TYR A 191 10.44 8.56 -11.06
CA TYR A 191 10.72 8.39 -12.49
C TYR A 191 11.05 9.72 -13.16
N GLU A 192 10.28 10.78 -12.91
CA GLU A 192 10.48 12.11 -13.49
C GLU A 192 11.83 12.73 -13.11
N ALA A 193 12.40 12.37 -11.96
CA ALA A 193 13.69 12.84 -11.48
C ALA A 193 14.91 12.17 -12.14
N LEU A 194 14.71 11.10 -12.92
CA LEU A 194 15.78 10.44 -13.67
C LEU A 194 16.11 11.21 -14.97
N SER A 195 17.35 11.07 -15.44
CA SER A 195 17.74 11.63 -16.74
C SER A 195 16.97 10.98 -17.90
N PRO A 196 16.73 11.70 -19.02
CA PRO A 196 16.01 11.14 -20.17
C PRO A 196 16.62 9.83 -20.68
N ALA A 197 17.95 9.77 -20.86
CA ALA A 197 18.64 8.58 -21.33
C ALA A 197 18.46 7.38 -20.37
N PHE A 198 18.44 7.63 -19.05
CA PHE A 198 18.25 6.55 -18.10
C PHE A 198 16.79 6.07 -18.09
N ARG A 199 15.81 6.98 -18.20
CA ARG A 199 14.39 6.64 -18.36
C ARG A 199 14.14 5.76 -19.59
N GLU A 200 14.75 6.08 -20.71
CA GLU A 200 14.69 5.28 -21.94
C GLU A 200 15.23 3.87 -21.71
N THR A 201 16.41 3.74 -21.08
CA THR A 201 16.99 2.44 -20.72
C THR A 201 16.05 1.60 -19.86
N LEU A 202 15.40 2.19 -18.87
CA LEU A 202 14.53 1.47 -17.93
C LEU A 202 13.20 1.01 -18.56
N SER A 203 12.71 1.70 -19.59
CA SER A 203 11.36 1.50 -20.14
C SER A 203 11.15 0.12 -20.78
N SER A 204 12.22 -0.53 -21.23
CA SER A 204 12.19 -1.87 -21.82
C SER A 204 12.37 -3.00 -20.81
N LEU A 205 12.77 -2.68 -19.58
CA LEU A 205 13.15 -3.67 -18.57
C LEU A 205 11.95 -4.25 -17.84
N LYS A 206 12.11 -5.50 -17.38
CA LYS A 206 11.13 -6.19 -16.55
C LYS A 206 11.77 -6.72 -15.28
N LEU A 207 11.00 -6.77 -14.21
CA LEU A 207 11.43 -7.25 -12.89
C LEU A 207 10.67 -8.52 -12.51
N LEU A 208 11.40 -9.51 -12.02
CA LEU A 208 10.83 -10.66 -11.34
C LEU A 208 10.51 -10.28 -9.89
N HIS A 209 9.25 -10.42 -9.52
CA HIS A 209 8.72 -10.27 -8.17
C HIS A 209 8.38 -11.64 -7.58
N THR A 210 8.71 -11.87 -6.30
CA THR A 210 8.47 -13.16 -5.65
C THR A 210 8.08 -13.02 -4.19
N SER A 211 7.16 -13.86 -3.74
CA SER A 211 6.81 -13.98 -2.32
C SER A 211 7.79 -14.86 -1.52
N ALA A 212 8.85 -15.41 -2.13
CA ALA A 212 9.78 -16.34 -1.47
C ALA A 212 10.42 -15.76 -0.19
N SER A 213 10.74 -14.46 -0.19
CA SER A 213 11.31 -13.77 0.98
C SER A 213 10.31 -13.52 2.10
N GLU A 214 9.02 -13.49 1.81
CA GLU A 214 7.99 -13.34 2.83
C GLU A 214 7.90 -14.56 3.75
N GLY A 215 8.24 -15.75 3.25
CA GLY A 215 8.31 -16.99 4.04
C GLY A 215 9.41 -16.97 5.10
N GLU A 216 10.52 -16.27 4.88
CA GLU A 216 11.63 -16.15 5.84
C GLU A 216 11.39 -15.05 6.87
N VAL A 217 10.89 -13.90 6.44
CA VAL A 217 10.58 -12.76 7.32
C VAL A 217 9.37 -13.05 8.21
N ARG A 218 8.39 -13.81 7.72
CA ARG A 218 7.13 -14.09 8.42
C ARG A 218 7.19 -15.22 9.44
N ARG A 219 8.28 -15.97 9.54
CA ARG A 219 8.47 -16.96 10.64
C ARG A 219 8.47 -16.33 12.04
N VAL A 220 8.57 -15.02 12.13
CA VAL A 220 8.66 -14.25 13.38
C VAL A 220 7.35 -13.50 13.69
N GLY A 221 6.20 -14.03 13.46
CA GLY A 221 4.97 -13.33 13.88
C GLY A 221 3.67 -13.79 13.22
N THR A 222 3.75 -14.72 12.29
CA THR A 222 2.57 -15.33 11.68
C THR A 222 2.64 -16.83 11.81
N GLU A 223 1.55 -17.43 12.21
CA GLU A 223 1.40 -18.88 12.37
C GLU A 223 1.18 -19.60 11.03
N ARG A 224 1.09 -18.83 9.93
CA ARG A 224 0.87 -19.36 8.57
C ARG A 224 2.00 -18.97 7.63
N ALA A 225 2.38 -19.89 6.77
CA ALA A 225 3.33 -19.65 5.68
C ALA A 225 2.74 -20.16 4.35
N LEU A 226 3.15 -19.56 3.23
CA LEU A 226 2.83 -20.09 1.90
C LEU A 226 3.60 -21.39 1.68
N LYS A 227 2.92 -22.43 1.14
CA LYS A 227 3.57 -23.69 0.73
C LYS A 227 4.57 -23.48 -0.38
N GLU A 228 4.23 -22.62 -1.33
CA GLU A 228 5.01 -22.34 -2.53
C GLU A 228 5.08 -20.85 -2.78
N ALA A 229 6.20 -20.39 -3.32
CA ALA A 229 6.34 -18.98 -3.70
C ALA A 229 5.47 -18.65 -4.91
N ILE A 230 4.79 -17.51 -4.83
CA ILE A 230 4.09 -16.90 -5.96
C ILE A 230 5.08 -15.97 -6.66
N ASN A 231 5.10 -16.01 -7.98
CA ASN A 231 6.00 -15.21 -8.79
C ASN A 231 5.23 -14.51 -9.91
N ALA A 232 5.60 -13.26 -10.19
CA ALA A 232 5.13 -12.51 -11.34
C ALA A 232 6.25 -11.66 -11.91
N THR A 233 6.22 -11.44 -13.23
CA THR A 233 7.13 -10.52 -13.90
C THR A 233 6.34 -9.30 -14.35
N HIS A 234 6.85 -8.11 -13.98
CA HIS A 234 6.22 -6.83 -14.30
C HIS A 234 7.18 -5.91 -15.05
N PRO A 235 6.68 -4.96 -15.87
CA PRO A 235 7.50 -3.89 -16.40
C PRO A 235 8.15 -3.10 -15.24
N LEU A 236 9.41 -2.69 -15.40
CA LEU A 236 10.08 -1.81 -14.42
C LEU A 236 9.46 -0.41 -14.44
N VAL A 237 9.04 0.06 -15.61
CA VAL A 237 8.30 1.31 -15.77
C VAL A 237 6.90 0.99 -16.25
N ILE A 238 5.91 1.28 -15.43
CA ILE A 238 4.50 1.05 -15.75
C ILE A 238 3.81 2.33 -16.20
N LYS A 239 2.80 2.18 -17.06
CA LYS A 239 1.83 3.23 -17.34
C LYS A 239 0.72 3.17 -16.29
N HIS A 240 0.56 4.24 -15.51
CA HIS A 240 -0.52 4.29 -14.53
C HIS A 240 -1.89 4.29 -15.23
N PRO A 241 -2.81 3.37 -14.90
CA PRO A 241 -4.02 3.16 -15.71
C PRO A 241 -4.99 4.35 -15.71
N VAL A 242 -5.01 5.15 -14.64
CA VAL A 242 -5.91 6.31 -14.52
C VAL A 242 -5.24 7.57 -15.06
N THR A 243 -4.02 7.89 -14.64
CA THR A 243 -3.36 9.16 -15.01
C THR A 243 -2.58 9.09 -16.31
N GLY A 244 -2.29 7.88 -16.82
CA GLY A 244 -1.43 7.66 -17.97
C GLY A 244 0.06 7.96 -17.72
N LYS A 245 0.43 8.44 -16.55
CA LYS A 245 1.80 8.82 -16.20
C LYS A 245 2.69 7.58 -16.01
N PRO A 246 4.00 7.70 -16.30
CA PRO A 246 4.97 6.66 -15.97
C PRO A 246 5.23 6.60 -14.47
N ALA A 247 5.45 5.39 -13.95
CA ALA A 247 5.87 5.17 -12.57
C ALA A 247 6.92 4.06 -12.48
N LEU A 248 7.91 4.23 -11.59
CA LEU A 248 8.89 3.18 -11.29
C LEU A 248 8.23 2.07 -10.47
N PHE A 249 8.03 0.90 -11.07
CA PHE A 249 7.42 -0.23 -10.38
C PHE A 249 8.47 -1.10 -9.71
N VAL A 250 9.28 -0.46 -8.85
CA VAL A 250 10.36 -1.09 -8.08
C VAL A 250 9.88 -1.41 -6.66
N ASN A 251 10.21 -2.61 -6.19
CA ASN A 251 9.77 -3.09 -4.89
C ASN A 251 10.95 -3.71 -4.13
N PRO A 252 11.63 -2.95 -3.24
CA PRO A 252 12.82 -3.42 -2.54
C PRO A 252 12.66 -4.74 -1.80
N THR A 253 11.48 -5.01 -1.23
CA THR A 253 11.23 -6.23 -0.46
C THR A 253 10.88 -7.45 -1.31
N ILE A 254 10.36 -7.26 -2.53
CA ILE A 254 9.74 -8.31 -3.35
C ILE A 254 10.46 -8.51 -4.70
N ALA A 255 10.93 -7.44 -5.36
CA ALA A 255 11.68 -7.54 -6.61
C ALA A 255 13.06 -8.17 -6.38
N ARG A 256 13.44 -9.14 -7.21
CA ARG A 256 14.67 -9.92 -7.02
C ARG A 256 15.70 -9.75 -8.12
N ARG A 257 15.24 -9.62 -9.35
CA ARG A 257 16.15 -9.47 -10.48
C ARG A 257 15.50 -8.77 -11.66
N VAL A 258 16.34 -8.16 -12.48
CA VAL A 258 15.99 -7.68 -13.82
C VAL A 258 16.08 -8.86 -14.78
N GLU A 259 15.06 -9.09 -15.61
CA GLU A 259 15.10 -10.16 -16.62
C GLU A 259 16.20 -9.93 -17.65
N GLY A 260 16.94 -10.98 -17.96
CA GLY A 260 18.01 -10.95 -18.95
C GLY A 260 19.34 -10.37 -18.45
N PHE A 261 19.41 -9.84 -17.22
CA PHE A 261 20.63 -9.31 -16.63
C PHE A 261 21.41 -10.40 -15.87
N LEU A 262 22.73 -10.27 -15.83
CA LEU A 262 23.56 -11.03 -14.89
C LEU A 262 23.25 -10.61 -13.45
N PRO A 263 23.49 -11.48 -12.44
CA PRO A 263 23.16 -11.18 -11.05
C PRO A 263 23.75 -9.85 -10.55
N GLU A 264 25.01 -9.55 -10.84
CA GLU A 264 25.71 -8.34 -10.41
C GLU A 264 25.14 -7.08 -11.09
N GLU A 265 24.80 -7.16 -12.36
CA GLU A 265 24.19 -6.07 -13.13
C GLU A 265 22.82 -5.74 -12.55
N SER A 266 22.00 -6.78 -12.32
CA SER A 266 20.68 -6.67 -11.71
C SER A 266 20.76 -6.05 -10.33
N GLN A 267 21.68 -6.53 -9.48
CA GLN A 267 21.84 -6.01 -8.12
C GLN A 267 22.28 -4.55 -8.10
N ASN A 268 23.21 -4.14 -8.98
CA ASN A 268 23.65 -2.75 -9.07
C ASN A 268 22.52 -1.81 -9.47
N LEU A 269 21.74 -2.19 -10.49
CA LEU A 269 20.59 -1.40 -10.94
C LEU A 269 19.51 -1.31 -9.87
N LEU A 270 19.13 -2.43 -9.25
CA LEU A 270 18.12 -2.45 -8.19
C LEU A 270 18.59 -1.64 -6.97
N SER A 271 19.86 -1.75 -6.57
CA SER A 271 20.41 -0.97 -5.46
C SER A 271 20.34 0.53 -5.72
N PHE A 272 20.65 0.97 -6.95
CA PHE A 272 20.48 2.37 -7.33
C PHE A 272 19.01 2.80 -7.24
N LEU A 273 18.09 2.06 -7.83
CA LEU A 273 16.66 2.41 -7.85
C LEU A 273 16.04 2.40 -6.45
N HIS A 274 16.42 1.41 -5.61
CA HIS A 274 15.96 1.34 -4.22
C HIS A 274 16.43 2.54 -3.39
N ASN A 275 17.66 3.03 -3.62
CA ASN A 275 18.14 4.24 -2.97
C ASN A 275 17.50 5.50 -3.54
N HIS A 276 17.26 5.53 -4.85
CA HIS A 276 16.64 6.65 -5.53
C HIS A 276 15.24 6.95 -5.01
N ILE A 277 14.38 5.95 -4.87
CA ILE A 277 13.00 6.14 -4.37
C ILE A 277 12.94 6.63 -2.90
N LYS A 278 14.04 6.56 -2.15
CA LYS A 278 14.12 7.01 -0.76
C LYS A 278 14.42 8.52 -0.63
N SER A 279 14.63 9.23 -1.74
CA SER A 279 14.92 10.67 -1.69
C SER A 279 13.79 11.46 -1.06
N LEU A 280 14.13 12.41 -0.20
CA LEU A 280 13.20 13.32 0.46
C LEU A 280 12.42 14.19 -0.53
N ASP A 281 12.92 14.38 -1.77
CA ASP A 281 12.30 15.22 -2.79
C ASP A 281 10.90 14.73 -3.21
N PHE A 282 10.63 13.45 -3.06
CA PHE A 282 9.34 12.84 -3.43
C PHE A 282 8.74 11.94 -2.36
N ASN A 283 9.14 12.15 -1.11
CA ASN A 283 8.62 11.43 0.04
C ASN A 283 7.72 12.32 0.91
N CYS A 284 6.76 11.70 1.57
CA CYS A 284 6.05 12.29 2.70
C CYS A 284 5.92 11.26 3.82
N ARG A 285 5.71 11.78 5.06
CA ARG A 285 5.46 10.96 6.23
C ARG A 285 4.09 11.29 6.80
N VAL A 286 3.26 10.27 6.98
CA VAL A 286 1.92 10.39 7.53
C VAL A 286 1.93 9.96 8.99
N ARG A 287 1.63 10.91 9.87
CA ARG A 287 1.41 10.65 11.29
C ARG A 287 0.00 10.07 11.48
N TRP A 288 -0.08 9.02 12.29
CA TRP A 288 -1.33 8.39 12.65
C TRP A 288 -1.98 9.11 13.82
N GLU A 289 -3.26 9.40 13.69
CA GLU A 289 -4.13 9.97 14.73
C GLU A 289 -5.40 9.12 14.82
N LYS A 290 -6.10 9.17 15.96
CA LYS A 290 -7.38 8.48 16.09
C LYS A 290 -8.34 8.94 14.99
N GLY A 291 -9.07 7.99 14.38
CA GLY A 291 -9.97 8.29 13.27
C GLY A 291 -9.26 8.66 11.96
N THR A 292 -7.96 8.35 11.82
CA THR A 292 -7.29 8.52 10.52
C THR A 292 -7.61 7.35 9.60
N VAL A 293 -8.03 7.65 8.38
CA VAL A 293 -8.07 6.71 7.25
C VAL A 293 -7.11 7.20 6.17
N VAL A 294 -6.26 6.34 5.68
CA VAL A 294 -5.35 6.65 4.57
C VAL A 294 -5.72 5.78 3.38
N VAL A 295 -5.83 6.42 2.24
CA VAL A 295 -6.11 5.78 0.95
C VAL A 295 -4.96 6.09 0.01
N TRP A 296 -4.33 5.04 -0.56
CA TRP A 296 -3.22 5.25 -1.49
C TRP A 296 -3.31 4.34 -2.71
N ASP A 297 -2.77 4.80 -3.82
CA ASP A 297 -2.66 3.99 -5.04
C ASP A 297 -1.30 3.30 -5.09
N GLN A 298 -1.31 1.97 -5.04
CA GLN A 298 -0.12 1.11 -5.05
C GLN A 298 0.69 1.21 -6.35
N ARG A 299 0.09 1.76 -7.40
CA ARG A 299 0.73 1.93 -8.71
C ARG A 299 1.38 3.32 -8.86
N ALA A 300 1.05 4.25 -7.96
CA ALA A 300 1.59 5.61 -7.93
C ALA A 300 2.62 5.80 -6.80
N CYS A 301 2.54 5.01 -5.71
CA CYS A 301 3.44 5.17 -4.58
C CYS A 301 3.87 3.86 -3.93
N GLY A 302 5.08 3.84 -3.39
CA GLY A 302 5.56 2.84 -2.44
C GLY A 302 5.45 3.37 -1.01
N HIS A 303 5.54 2.48 -0.02
CA HIS A 303 5.45 2.86 1.38
C HIS A 303 6.35 2.03 2.30
N THR A 304 6.57 2.53 3.51
CA THR A 304 7.28 1.81 4.58
C THR A 304 6.74 2.21 5.94
N ALA A 305 6.65 1.23 6.85
CA ALA A 305 6.36 1.51 8.24
C ALA A 305 7.59 2.11 8.94
N VAL A 306 7.36 3.03 9.86
CA VAL A 306 8.40 3.65 10.69
C VAL A 306 8.30 3.07 12.11
N PRO A 307 9.19 2.13 12.51
CA PRO A 307 9.09 1.42 13.79
C PRO A 307 9.76 2.21 14.93
N ASP A 308 9.42 3.48 15.11
CA ASP A 308 10.01 4.39 16.09
C ASP A 308 9.16 4.57 17.35
N PHE A 309 8.17 3.70 17.58
CA PHE A 309 7.34 3.68 18.79
C PHE A 309 7.89 2.68 19.83
N GLN A 310 7.42 2.80 21.08
CA GLN A 310 7.90 1.96 22.19
C GLN A 310 7.27 0.55 22.15
N ASP A 311 8.04 -0.45 22.56
CA ASP A 311 7.68 -1.88 22.48
C ASP A 311 6.47 -2.28 23.34
N ASN A 312 6.15 -1.50 24.37
CA ASN A 312 5.01 -1.73 25.26
C ASN A 312 3.74 -0.99 24.86
N GLU A 313 3.76 -0.29 23.71
CA GLU A 313 2.61 0.46 23.22
C GLU A 313 1.85 -0.32 22.15
N ARG A 314 0.53 -0.16 22.18
CA ARG A 314 -0.33 -0.82 21.19
C ARG A 314 -0.41 -0.02 19.91
N ARG A 315 -0.27 -0.73 18.78
CA ARG A 315 -0.53 -0.25 17.43
C ARG A 315 -1.54 -1.20 16.79
N HIS A 316 -2.75 -0.71 16.53
CA HIS A 316 -3.84 -1.51 15.98
C HIS A 316 -4.45 -0.81 14.78
N MET A 317 -4.34 -1.43 13.63
CA MET A 317 -4.74 -0.88 12.35
C MET A 317 -5.31 -1.98 11.46
N VAL A 318 -6.11 -1.58 10.49
CA VAL A 318 -6.78 -2.48 9.54
C VAL A 318 -6.46 -2.04 8.12
N ARG A 319 -6.22 -3.02 7.24
CA ARG A 319 -6.01 -2.82 5.82
C ARG A 319 -6.97 -3.67 5.01
N VAL A 320 -7.59 -3.09 3.99
CA VAL A 320 -8.35 -3.78 2.96
C VAL A 320 -7.88 -3.28 1.60
N ILE A 321 -7.63 -4.20 0.67
CA ILE A 321 -7.03 -3.92 -0.63
C ILE A 321 -7.87 -4.56 -1.74
N PRO A 322 -8.29 -3.84 -2.78
CA PRO A 322 -8.81 -4.43 -4.01
C PRO A 322 -7.67 -4.79 -4.97
N TYR A 323 -7.89 -5.80 -5.79
CA TYR A 323 -7.04 -6.07 -6.95
C TYR A 323 -7.31 -5.07 -8.06
N GLY A 324 -6.25 -4.66 -8.76
CA GLY A 324 -6.29 -3.95 -10.04
C GLY A 324 -5.95 -4.85 -11.22
N SER A 325 -5.80 -4.26 -12.39
CA SER A 325 -5.31 -4.92 -13.59
C SER A 325 -3.82 -5.27 -13.50
N GLN A 326 -3.38 -6.17 -14.38
CA GLN A 326 -1.95 -6.41 -14.58
C GLN A 326 -1.26 -5.11 -15.04
N PRO A 327 -0.09 -4.75 -14.47
CA PRO A 327 0.66 -3.58 -14.88
C PRO A 327 1.05 -3.63 -16.36
N LYS A 328 0.76 -2.54 -17.08
CA LYS A 328 1.14 -2.40 -18.50
C LYS A 328 2.41 -1.55 -18.62
N PRO A 329 3.32 -1.86 -19.57
CA PRO A 329 4.52 -1.07 -19.74
C PRO A 329 4.17 0.36 -20.18
N PHE A 330 4.95 1.31 -19.72
CA PHE A 330 4.93 2.66 -20.27
C PHE A 330 5.69 2.67 -21.59
N SER A 331 5.04 3.10 -22.67
CA SER A 331 5.68 3.43 -23.93
C SER A 331 5.46 4.91 -24.18
N ASP A 332 6.56 5.63 -24.35
CA ASP A 332 6.46 7.02 -24.80
C ASP A 332 6.00 7.02 -26.25
N SER A 333 4.72 7.32 -26.49
CA SER A 333 4.11 7.38 -27.82
C SER A 333 4.49 8.66 -28.60
N SER A 334 5.58 9.31 -28.21
CA SER A 334 6.09 10.56 -28.80
C SER A 334 7.27 10.36 -29.76
N THR A 335 7.42 9.15 -30.33
CA THR A 335 8.36 8.90 -31.44
C THR A 335 7.63 8.55 -32.73
#